data_1d26a1b35555602abcbadd1bd2d775c3
#
_entry.id   1d26a1b35555602abcbadd1bd2d775c3
#
_cell.length_a   1.000
_cell.length_b   1.000
_cell.length_c   1.000
_cell.angle_alpha   90.00
_cell.angle_beta   90.00
_cell.angle_gamma   90.00
#
_symmetry.space_group_name_H-M   'P 1'
#
loop_
_entity.id
_entity.type
_entity.pdbx_description
1 polymer ?
#
loop_
_entity_poly.entity_id
_entity_poly.type
_entity_poly.pdbx_seq_one_letter_code
_entity_poly.pdbx_strand_id
1 'polypeptide(L)'
;QLGIFTLTAADGSKVPYQDVQRWVAENSRLPDASFWIDRVHHGTLVSMTVSEVEQGRAAGRLARAILHEGRAPFSLPVQPTTKGQPAISLARARRLGLKPVSSLLLSSEVVRRFAWEQP
;
A
#
# COMPACT_ATOMS: atom_id res chain seq x y z
N GLN A 1 8.01 -2.82 3.97
CA GLN A 1 7.65 -4.12 4.57
C GLN A 1 7.01 -5.01 3.51
N LEU A 2 7.58 -6.18 3.31
CA LEU A 2 7.11 -7.21 2.39
C LEU A 2 7.04 -8.54 3.16
N GLY A 3 5.99 -9.33 2.93
CA GLY A 3 5.99 -10.75 3.35
C GLY A 3 5.67 -11.07 4.81
N ILE A 4 4.91 -10.23 5.52
CA ILE A 4 4.48 -10.53 6.90
C ILE A 4 3.08 -11.18 6.98
N PHE A 5 2.63 -11.83 5.91
CA PHE A 5 1.26 -12.37 5.82
C PHE A 5 1.07 -13.75 6.47
N THR A 6 2.15 -14.48 6.70
CA THR A 6 2.09 -15.90 7.09
C THR A 6 2.96 -16.22 8.28
N LEU A 7 3.03 -15.32 9.25
CA LEU A 7 3.78 -15.59 10.47
C LEU A 7 3.01 -16.55 11.37
N THR A 8 3.76 -17.43 12.03
CA THR A 8 3.24 -18.42 12.96
C THR A 8 3.87 -18.17 14.32
N ALA A 9 3.05 -18.18 15.36
CA ALA A 9 3.50 -18.08 16.73
C ALA A 9 4.17 -19.39 17.19
N ALA A 10 4.84 -19.37 18.35
CA ALA A 10 5.54 -20.54 18.89
C ALA A 10 4.61 -21.74 19.18
N ASP A 11 3.34 -21.48 19.42
CA ASP A 11 2.31 -22.51 19.64
C ASP A 11 1.69 -23.05 18.34
N GLY A 12 2.18 -22.62 17.18
CA GLY A 12 1.69 -23.03 15.86
C GLY A 12 0.47 -22.25 15.36
N SER A 13 -0.07 -21.30 16.12
CA SER A 13 -1.18 -20.47 15.69
C SER A 13 -0.74 -19.44 14.63
N LYS A 14 -1.66 -19.05 13.73
CA LYS A 14 -1.40 -18.00 12.75
C LYS A 14 -1.48 -16.63 13.41
N VAL A 15 -0.48 -15.80 13.19
CA VAL A 15 -0.47 -14.42 13.67
C VAL A 15 -1.05 -13.51 12.60
N PRO A 16 -2.16 -12.79 12.89
CA PRO A 16 -2.70 -11.80 11.96
C PRO A 16 -1.63 -10.74 11.63
N TYR A 17 -1.50 -10.39 10.35
CA TYR A 17 -0.48 -9.41 9.96
C TYR A 17 -0.72 -8.03 10.59
N GLN A 18 -1.96 -7.71 10.91
CA GLN A 18 -2.34 -6.48 11.60
C GLN A 18 -1.68 -6.37 12.98
N ASP A 19 -1.62 -7.48 13.71
CA ASP A 19 -0.99 -7.52 15.04
C ASP A 19 0.53 -7.34 14.92
N VAL A 20 1.15 -7.99 13.94
CA VAL A 20 2.58 -7.79 13.64
C VAL A 20 2.87 -6.34 13.26
N GLN A 21 2.02 -5.76 12.42
CA GLN A 21 2.14 -4.39 11.97
C GLN A 21 2.02 -3.40 13.15
N ARG A 22 1.03 -3.63 14.01
CA ARG A 22 0.84 -2.85 15.23
C ARG A 22 2.07 -2.96 16.14
N TRP A 23 2.56 -4.17 16.37
CA TRP A 23 3.76 -4.38 17.18
C TRP A 23 4.97 -3.62 16.61
N VAL A 24 5.19 -3.68 15.28
CA VAL A 24 6.25 -2.91 14.61
C VAL A 24 6.05 -1.41 14.80
N ALA A 25 4.81 -0.92 14.66
CA ALA A 25 4.50 0.49 14.84
C ALA A 25 4.72 0.97 16.27
N GLU A 26 4.55 0.09 17.26
CA GLU A 26 4.74 0.41 18.67
C GLU A 26 6.20 0.29 19.11
N ASN A 27 6.99 -0.63 18.55
CA ASN A 27 8.32 -0.97 19.02
C ASN A 27 9.47 -0.51 18.10
N SER A 28 9.25 -0.30 16.81
CA SER A 28 10.28 0.17 15.89
C SER A 28 10.35 1.70 15.84
N ARG A 29 11.56 2.23 15.84
CA ARG A 29 11.82 3.66 15.61
C ARG A 29 12.27 3.97 14.19
N LEU A 30 12.29 2.97 13.30
CA LEU A 30 12.68 3.15 11.91
C LEU A 30 11.48 3.58 11.06
N PRO A 31 11.66 4.52 10.13
CA PRO A 31 10.67 4.78 9.10
C PRO A 31 10.53 3.57 8.18
N ASP A 32 9.30 3.27 7.79
CA ASP A 32 8.98 2.09 7.00
C ASP A 32 8.07 2.42 5.81
N ALA A 33 8.14 1.61 4.77
CA ALA A 33 7.37 1.76 3.56
C ALA A 33 6.71 0.46 3.14
N SER A 34 5.62 0.56 2.38
CA SER A 34 4.86 -0.56 1.83
C SER A 34 4.34 -0.25 0.43
N PHE A 35 3.79 -1.26 -0.26
CA PHE A 35 3.10 -1.10 -1.53
C PHE A 35 1.57 -1.15 -1.41
N TRP A 36 1.03 -1.28 -0.20
CA TRP A 36 -0.41 -1.38 0.06
C TRP A 36 -0.88 -0.31 1.03
N ILE A 37 -1.98 0.37 0.67
CA ILE A 37 -2.60 1.41 1.50
C ILE A 37 -3.04 0.86 2.86
N ASP A 38 -3.57 -0.35 2.89
CA ASP A 38 -4.00 -1.02 4.10
C ASP A 38 -2.91 -1.07 5.18
N ARG A 39 -1.64 -1.23 4.77
CA ARG A 39 -0.50 -1.20 5.69
C ARG A 39 -0.32 0.16 6.37
N VAL A 40 -0.65 1.25 5.69
CA VAL A 40 -0.57 2.60 6.25
C VAL A 40 -1.63 2.80 7.33
N HIS A 41 -2.82 2.24 7.14
CA HIS A 41 -3.86 2.22 8.17
C HIS A 41 -3.46 1.38 9.39
N HIS A 42 -2.63 0.35 9.19
CA HIS A 42 -2.13 -0.55 10.23
C HIS A 42 -0.69 -0.24 10.68
N GLY A 43 -0.22 1.00 10.53
CA GLY A 43 0.99 1.49 11.21
C GLY A 43 2.23 1.70 10.35
N THR A 44 2.25 1.36 9.07
CA THR A 44 3.34 1.73 8.17
C THR A 44 3.33 3.23 7.91
N LEU A 45 4.52 3.84 7.81
CA LEU A 45 4.65 5.29 7.63
C LEU A 45 4.14 5.76 6.27
N VAL A 46 4.59 5.10 5.20
CA VAL A 46 4.24 5.49 3.82
C VAL A 46 3.96 4.27 2.94
N SER A 47 3.15 4.49 1.92
CA SER A 47 3.03 3.54 0.82
C SER A 47 2.97 4.25 -0.52
N MET A 48 3.37 3.53 -1.57
CA MET A 48 3.10 3.90 -2.95
C MET A 48 2.22 2.80 -3.53
N THR A 49 0.94 3.09 -3.67
CA THR A 49 -0.05 2.10 -4.13
C THR A 49 -0.37 2.29 -5.59
N VAL A 50 -0.83 1.23 -6.23
CA VAL A 50 -1.36 1.27 -7.58
C VAL A 50 -2.88 1.15 -7.49
N SER A 51 -3.60 2.02 -8.19
CA SER A 51 -5.07 2.00 -8.21
C SER A 51 -5.59 0.73 -8.88
N GLU A 52 -6.36 -0.07 -8.16
CA GLU A 52 -7.02 -1.27 -8.67
C GLU A 52 -7.97 -0.95 -9.85
N VAL A 53 -8.66 0.19 -9.77
CA VAL A 53 -9.55 0.68 -10.83
C VAL A 53 -8.76 0.97 -12.10
N GLU A 54 -7.60 1.61 -11.99
CA GLU A 54 -6.75 1.90 -13.16
C GLU A 54 -6.14 0.61 -13.74
N GLN A 55 -5.78 -0.36 -12.89
CA GLN A 55 -5.35 -1.67 -13.35
C GLN A 55 -6.45 -2.38 -14.14
N GLY A 56 -7.67 -2.38 -13.63
CA GLY A 56 -8.83 -2.93 -14.31
C GLY A 56 -9.10 -2.24 -15.64
N ARG A 57 -9.03 -0.91 -15.70
CA ARG A 57 -9.17 -0.14 -16.96
C ARG A 57 -8.07 -0.46 -17.96
N ALA A 58 -6.83 -0.60 -17.52
CA ALA A 58 -5.71 -0.97 -18.37
C ALA A 58 -5.89 -2.37 -18.96
N ALA A 59 -6.27 -3.34 -18.13
CA ALA A 59 -6.59 -4.71 -18.57
C ALA A 59 -7.75 -4.72 -19.58
N GLY A 60 -8.81 -3.94 -19.32
CA GLY A 60 -9.94 -3.80 -20.22
C GLY A 60 -9.55 -3.23 -21.59
N ARG A 61 -8.65 -2.22 -21.63
CA ARG A 61 -8.14 -1.68 -22.90
C ARG A 61 -7.36 -2.74 -23.69
N LEU A 62 -6.52 -3.54 -23.02
CA LEU A 62 -5.78 -4.62 -23.67
C LEU A 62 -6.72 -5.72 -24.19
N ALA A 63 -7.68 -6.13 -23.39
CA ALA A 63 -8.69 -7.12 -23.80
C ALA A 63 -9.47 -6.64 -25.03
N ARG A 64 -9.91 -5.39 -25.06
CA ARG A 64 -10.57 -4.81 -26.22
C ARG A 64 -9.68 -4.83 -27.47
N ALA A 65 -8.42 -4.43 -27.35
CA ALA A 65 -7.47 -4.42 -28.45
C ALA A 65 -7.28 -5.83 -29.06
N ILE A 66 -7.23 -6.86 -28.20
CA ILE A 66 -7.07 -8.25 -28.64
C ILE A 66 -8.37 -8.81 -29.22
N LEU A 67 -9.46 -8.73 -28.45
CA LEU A 67 -10.71 -9.45 -28.75
C LEU A 67 -11.58 -8.74 -29.81
N HIS A 68 -11.57 -7.42 -29.82
CA HIS A 68 -12.42 -6.62 -30.70
C HIS A 68 -11.66 -6.03 -31.89
N GLU A 69 -10.42 -5.59 -31.67
CA GLU A 69 -9.61 -4.97 -32.75
C GLU A 69 -8.69 -6.00 -33.43
N GLY A 70 -8.69 -7.25 -33.01
CA GLY A 70 -7.90 -8.35 -33.59
C GLY A 70 -6.38 -8.20 -33.47
N ARG A 71 -5.89 -7.37 -32.55
CA ARG A 71 -4.47 -7.17 -32.38
C ARG A 71 -3.81 -8.40 -31.73
N ALA A 72 -2.70 -8.84 -32.28
CA ALA A 72 -1.95 -9.94 -31.71
C ALA A 72 -1.38 -9.56 -30.33
N PRO A 73 -1.53 -10.40 -29.28
CA PRO A 73 -1.07 -10.08 -27.92
C PRO A 73 0.41 -9.67 -27.85
N PHE A 74 1.28 -10.32 -28.62
CA PHE A 74 2.72 -10.04 -28.66
C PHE A 74 3.06 -8.68 -29.32
N SER A 75 2.12 -8.06 -30.07
CA SER A 75 2.30 -6.72 -30.65
C SER A 75 1.99 -5.60 -29.66
N LEU A 76 1.42 -5.93 -28.52
CA LEU A 76 1.06 -4.94 -27.50
C LEU A 76 2.24 -4.75 -26.54
N PRO A 77 2.75 -3.51 -26.40
CA PRO A 77 3.88 -3.26 -25.51
C PRO A 77 3.47 -3.42 -24.05
N VAL A 78 4.37 -3.97 -23.25
CA VAL A 78 4.27 -3.91 -21.79
C VAL A 78 4.51 -2.47 -21.35
N GLN A 79 3.51 -1.85 -20.77
CA GLN A 79 3.58 -0.47 -20.30
C GLN A 79 3.24 -0.39 -18.81
N PRO A 80 3.85 0.55 -18.07
CA PRO A 80 3.36 0.89 -16.75
C PRO A 80 1.92 1.35 -16.84
N THR A 81 1.04 0.72 -16.09
CA THR A 81 -0.41 0.94 -16.24
C THR A 81 -0.90 2.18 -15.52
N THR A 82 -0.18 2.64 -14.49
CA THR A 82 -0.70 3.68 -13.61
C THR A 82 0.42 4.49 -12.98
N LYS A 83 0.06 5.73 -12.61
CA LYS A 83 0.84 6.49 -11.64
C LYS A 83 0.54 5.93 -10.24
N GLY A 84 1.57 5.74 -9.43
CA GLY A 84 1.39 5.36 -8.04
C GLY A 84 0.64 6.46 -7.27
N GLN A 85 -0.23 6.06 -6.35
CA GLN A 85 -0.86 6.94 -5.38
C GLN A 85 -0.10 6.85 -4.05
N PRO A 86 0.52 7.94 -3.59
CA PRO A 86 1.18 7.95 -2.30
C PRO A 86 0.14 7.99 -1.17
N ALA A 87 0.46 7.30 -0.08
CA ALA A 87 -0.27 7.41 1.18
C ALA A 87 0.71 7.58 2.33
N ILE A 88 0.31 8.34 3.36
CA ILE A 88 1.15 8.63 4.52
C ILE A 88 0.35 8.57 5.81
N SER A 89 0.93 7.95 6.85
CA SER A 89 0.39 7.95 8.20
C SER A 89 0.94 9.11 9.01
N LEU A 90 0.10 10.10 9.32
CA LEU A 90 0.45 11.15 10.27
C LEU A 90 0.56 10.61 11.69
N ALA A 91 -0.21 9.57 12.03
CA ALA A 91 -0.12 8.91 13.33
C ALA A 91 1.29 8.30 13.53
N ARG A 92 1.79 7.58 12.52
CA ARG A 92 3.14 7.01 12.53
C ARG A 92 4.23 8.09 12.50
N ALA A 93 4.07 9.11 11.65
CA ALA A 93 5.01 10.23 11.56
C ALA A 93 5.19 10.92 12.92
N ARG A 94 4.11 11.17 13.66
CA ARG A 94 4.16 11.74 15.01
C ARG A 94 4.94 10.86 15.99
N ARG A 95 4.71 9.54 15.97
CA ARG A 95 5.45 8.59 16.84
C ARG A 95 6.95 8.56 16.53
N LEU A 96 7.31 8.78 15.28
CA LEU A 96 8.70 8.85 14.83
C LEU A 96 9.34 10.23 14.99
N GLY A 97 8.58 11.25 15.42
CA GLY A 97 9.06 12.64 15.50
C GLY A 97 9.28 13.30 14.14
N LEU A 98 8.67 12.77 13.08
CA LEU A 98 8.81 13.28 11.72
C LEU A 98 7.75 14.34 11.40
N LYS A 99 8.17 15.36 10.64
CA LYS A 99 7.28 16.40 10.11
C LYS A 99 7.22 16.29 8.58
N PRO A 100 6.20 15.63 8.02
CA PRO A 100 6.05 15.57 6.57
C PRO A 100 5.88 16.94 5.95
N VAL A 101 6.48 17.15 4.77
CA VAL A 101 6.36 18.41 4.03
C VAL A 101 4.95 18.56 3.43
N SER A 102 4.48 19.79 3.32
CA SER A 102 3.11 20.07 2.86
C SER A 102 2.82 19.54 1.45
N SER A 103 3.78 19.57 0.54
CA SER A 103 3.62 19.03 -0.81
C SER A 103 3.32 17.54 -0.82
N LEU A 104 3.97 16.78 0.07
CA LEU A 104 3.69 15.34 0.23
C LEU A 104 2.27 15.11 0.77
N LEU A 105 1.85 15.90 1.75
CA LEU A 105 0.50 15.78 2.33
C LEU A 105 -0.60 16.11 1.32
N LEU A 106 -0.38 17.12 0.46
CA LEU A 106 -1.35 17.52 -0.57
C LEU A 106 -1.48 16.50 -1.70
N SER A 107 -0.43 15.73 -1.97
CA SER A 107 -0.40 14.71 -3.04
C SER A 107 -0.70 13.28 -2.56
N SER A 108 -0.90 13.09 -1.26
CA SER A 108 -1.05 11.77 -0.64
C SER A 108 -2.41 11.58 -0.02
N GLU A 109 -2.84 10.32 0.07
CA GLU A 109 -3.87 9.94 1.03
C GLU A 109 -3.29 10.03 2.45
N VAL A 110 -3.97 10.76 3.33
CA VAL A 110 -3.47 11.08 4.66
C VAL A 110 -4.23 10.30 5.73
N VAL A 111 -3.57 9.32 6.34
CA VAL A 111 -4.09 8.54 7.46
C VAL A 111 -3.74 9.24 8.77
N ARG A 112 -4.75 9.70 9.51
CA ARG A 112 -4.59 10.52 10.72
C ARG A 112 -4.54 9.72 12.02
N ARG A 113 -5.17 8.54 12.02
CA ARG A 113 -5.26 7.58 13.14
C ARG A 113 -5.03 6.18 12.64
N PHE A 114 -4.51 5.31 13.48
CA PHE A 114 -4.41 3.90 13.14
C PHE A 114 -5.77 3.21 13.15
N ALA A 115 -5.91 2.13 12.39
CA ALA A 115 -7.15 1.37 12.32
C ALA A 115 -7.60 0.85 13.70
N TRP A 116 -6.67 0.45 14.56
CA TRP A 116 -7.00 -0.01 15.93
C TRP A 116 -7.32 1.12 16.94
N GLU A 117 -7.19 2.38 16.56
CA GLU A 117 -7.58 3.55 17.38
C GLU A 117 -8.95 4.10 17.00
N GLN A 118 -9.59 3.50 16.01
CA GLN A 118 -10.94 3.84 15.60
C GLN A 118 -11.94 2.99 16.40
N PRO A 119 -13.03 3.61 16.93
CA PRO A 119 -14.05 2.89 17.67
C PRO A 119 -14.80 1.88 16.82
#